data_9091be59b1ad808f679bf6c63089e0dd
#
_entry.id   9091be59b1ad808f679bf6c63089e0dd
#
_cell.length_a   1.000
_cell.length_b   1.000
_cell.length_c   1.000
_cell.angle_alpha   90.00
_cell.angle_beta   90.00
_cell.angle_gamma   90.00
#
_symmetry.space_group_name_H-M   'P 1'
#
loop_
_entity.id
_entity.type
_entity.pdbx_description
1 polymer ?
#
loop_
_entity_poly.entity_id
_entity_poly.type
_entity_poly.pdbx_seq_one_letter_code
_entity_poly.pdbx_strand_id
1 'polypeptide(L)'
;MENIKYREHYLRKIEPFMGTSLIKVMTGQRRVGKSYILFQLIELIRKKESEANIIYINLEDIAFDFIKSAKELYAYVMSKCLKESKNYIFIDEVQEVREFEKALRSLVLNENNDIYVTGSNAKMLSGELATYL
;
A
#
# COMPACT_ATOMS: atom_id res chain seq x y z
N MET A 1 -19.46 -15.17 1.33
CA MET A 1 -20.29 -14.16 1.96
C MET A 1 -19.62 -13.48 3.15
N GLU A 2 -19.03 -14.24 4.05
CA GLU A 2 -18.25 -13.64 5.14
C GLU A 2 -17.11 -12.78 4.62
N ASN A 3 -16.47 -13.20 3.52
CA ASN A 3 -15.37 -12.46 2.92
C ASN A 3 -15.79 -11.10 2.38
N ILE A 4 -17.04 -10.99 1.89
CA ILE A 4 -17.54 -9.71 1.37
C ILE A 4 -17.75 -8.72 2.50
N LYS A 5 -18.36 -9.16 3.61
CA LYS A 5 -18.58 -8.31 4.77
C LYS A 5 -17.25 -7.85 5.39
N TYR A 6 -16.28 -8.76 5.44
CA TYR A 6 -14.96 -8.46 5.97
C TYR A 6 -14.28 -7.37 5.13
N ARG A 7 -14.34 -7.50 3.81
CA ARG A 7 -13.76 -6.51 2.90
C ARG A 7 -14.44 -5.16 3.03
N GLU A 8 -15.78 -5.13 3.13
CA GLU A 8 -16.51 -3.89 3.32
C GLU A 8 -16.12 -3.19 4.62
N HIS A 9 -15.90 -3.96 5.67
CA HIS A 9 -15.47 -3.42 6.95
C HIS A 9 -14.12 -2.70 6.82
N TYR A 10 -13.17 -3.33 6.14
CA TYR A 10 -11.87 -2.71 5.90
C TYR A 10 -11.99 -1.47 5.02
N LEU A 11 -12.79 -1.52 3.98
CA LEU A 11 -12.98 -0.38 3.09
C LEU A 11 -13.53 0.83 3.85
N ARG A 12 -14.47 0.61 4.75
CA ARG A 12 -15.03 1.68 5.56
C ARG A 12 -14.00 2.31 6.50
N LYS A 13 -13.09 1.50 7.02
CA LYS A 13 -12.02 2.00 7.87
C LYS A 13 -10.99 2.80 7.10
N ILE A 14 -10.74 2.42 5.87
CA ILE A 14 -9.70 3.05 5.04
C ILE A 14 -10.19 4.36 4.42
N GLU A 15 -11.45 4.40 3.99
CA GLU A 15 -11.99 5.56 3.25
C GLU A 15 -11.68 6.93 3.87
N PRO A 16 -11.81 7.12 5.21
CA PRO A 16 -11.51 8.44 5.79
C PRO A 16 -10.06 8.87 5.62
N PHE A 17 -9.15 7.92 5.40
CA PHE A 17 -7.71 8.22 5.29
C PHE A 17 -7.22 8.27 3.84
N MET A 18 -8.10 7.96 2.87
CA MET A 18 -7.72 8.01 1.46
C MET A 18 -7.38 9.44 1.07
N GLY A 19 -6.33 9.58 0.29
CA GLY A 19 -5.87 10.88 -0.17
C GLY A 19 -5.08 11.67 0.87
N THR A 20 -4.84 11.11 2.04
CA THR A 20 -4.05 11.77 3.08
C THR A 20 -2.59 11.32 3.00
N SER A 21 -1.70 12.06 3.67
CA SER A 21 -0.28 11.71 3.73
C SER A 21 0.02 10.56 4.71
N LEU A 22 -0.98 10.01 5.36
CA LEU A 22 -0.80 8.88 6.26
C LEU A 22 -0.59 7.59 5.47
N ILE A 23 0.27 6.73 5.97
CA ILE A 23 0.47 5.41 5.39
C ILE A 23 -0.64 4.49 5.93
N LYS A 24 -1.42 3.89 5.03
CA LYS A 24 -2.51 3.01 5.41
C LYS A 24 -1.98 1.58 5.45
N VAL A 25 -2.04 0.97 6.63
CA VAL A 25 -1.46 -0.34 6.86
C VAL A 25 -2.58 -1.35 7.17
N MET A 26 -2.64 -2.41 6.40
CA MET A 26 -3.55 -3.52 6.64
C MET A 26 -2.76 -4.74 7.07
N THR A 27 -3.04 -5.22 8.28
CA THR A 27 -2.36 -6.39 8.83
C THR A 27 -3.32 -7.56 8.96
N GLY A 28 -2.77 -8.74 9.10
CA GLY A 28 -3.54 -9.96 9.27
C GLY A 28 -2.87 -11.13 8.59
N GLN A 29 -3.49 -12.29 8.67
CA GLN A 29 -2.96 -13.47 8.04
C GLN A 29 -3.12 -13.40 6.53
N ARG A 30 -2.22 -14.07 5.80
CA ARG A 30 -2.18 -14.06 4.34
C ARG A 30 -3.51 -14.36 3.66
N ARG A 31 -4.34 -15.20 4.27
CA ARG A 31 -5.55 -15.72 3.62
C ARG A 31 -6.83 -14.99 4.00
N VAL A 32 -6.72 -13.77 4.52
CA VAL A 32 -7.92 -13.01 4.91
C VAL A 32 -8.35 -11.99 3.85
N GLY A 33 -7.86 -12.10 2.63
CA GLY A 33 -8.34 -11.27 1.52
C GLY A 33 -7.74 -9.88 1.43
N LYS A 34 -6.56 -9.66 1.97
CA LYS A 34 -5.91 -8.35 1.95
C LYS A 34 -5.63 -7.85 0.52
N SER A 35 -5.21 -8.74 -0.36
CA SER A 35 -4.96 -8.38 -1.76
C SER A 35 -6.24 -7.93 -2.46
N TYR A 36 -7.35 -8.57 -2.17
CA TYR A 36 -8.65 -8.17 -2.72
C TYR A 36 -9.04 -6.77 -2.25
N ILE A 37 -8.74 -6.45 -1.00
CA ILE A 37 -9.01 -5.12 -0.47
C ILE A 37 -8.22 -4.07 -1.27
N LEU A 38 -6.97 -4.34 -1.56
CA LEU A 38 -6.15 -3.45 -2.38
C LEU A 38 -6.76 -3.24 -3.76
N PHE A 39 -7.20 -4.32 -4.41
CA PHE A 39 -7.82 -4.23 -5.73
C PHE A 39 -9.12 -3.43 -5.70
N GLN A 40 -9.92 -3.59 -4.64
CA GLN A 40 -11.15 -2.82 -4.50
C GLN A 40 -10.87 -1.34 -4.30
N LEU A 41 -9.83 -1.00 -3.54
CA LEU A 41 -9.40 0.38 -3.37
C LEU A 41 -8.93 0.98 -4.70
N ILE A 42 -8.19 0.21 -5.48
CA ILE A 42 -7.74 0.64 -6.81
C ILE A 42 -8.94 0.95 -7.68
N GLU A 43 -9.96 0.09 -7.67
CA GLU A 43 -11.16 0.32 -8.47
C GLU A 43 -11.92 1.57 -8.03
N LEU A 44 -12.02 1.79 -6.72
CA LEU A 44 -12.66 3.00 -6.19
C LEU A 44 -11.92 4.26 -6.66
N ILE A 45 -10.61 4.23 -6.63
CA ILE A 45 -9.79 5.36 -7.07
C ILE A 45 -9.99 5.60 -8.56
N ARG A 46 -9.99 4.54 -9.37
CA ARG A 46 -10.19 4.67 -10.81
C ARG A 46 -11.55 5.23 -11.18
N LYS A 47 -12.56 4.93 -10.38
CA LYS A 47 -13.90 5.49 -10.61
C LYS A 47 -13.95 6.98 -10.33
N LYS A 48 -13.20 7.44 -9.34
CA LYS A 48 -13.17 8.86 -8.96
C LYS A 48 -12.21 9.65 -9.83
N GLU A 49 -11.11 9.04 -10.23
CA GLU A 49 -10.05 9.68 -11.00
C GLU A 49 -9.57 8.71 -12.08
N SER A 50 -10.17 8.78 -13.26
CA SER A 50 -9.87 7.84 -14.35
C SER A 50 -8.40 7.90 -14.80
N GLU A 51 -7.73 9.02 -14.57
CA GLU A 51 -6.33 9.21 -14.96
C GLU A 51 -5.36 9.06 -13.78
N ALA A 52 -5.80 8.48 -12.67
CA ALA A 52 -4.96 8.29 -11.51
C ALA A 52 -3.73 7.43 -11.85
N ASN A 53 -2.58 7.85 -11.34
CA ASN A 53 -1.36 7.05 -11.46
C ASN A 53 -1.34 6.03 -10.34
N ILE A 54 -1.54 4.78 -10.70
CA ILE A 54 -1.61 3.67 -9.74
C ILE A 54 -0.39 2.78 -9.89
N ILE A 55 0.33 2.59 -8.79
CA ILE A 55 1.51 1.74 -8.73
C ILE A 55 1.19 0.58 -7.80
N TYR A 56 1.16 -0.62 -8.35
CA TYR A 56 0.88 -1.83 -7.58
C TYR A 56 2.09 -2.75 -7.57
N ILE A 57 2.52 -3.15 -6.38
CA ILE A 57 3.67 -4.03 -6.19
C ILE A 57 3.25 -5.18 -5.30
N ASN A 58 3.32 -6.40 -5.84
CA ASN A 58 3.09 -7.61 -5.05
C ASN A 58 4.45 -8.27 -4.79
N LEU A 59 4.94 -8.15 -3.58
CA LEU A 59 6.28 -8.62 -3.24
C LEU A 59 6.39 -10.14 -3.14
N GLU A 60 5.28 -10.85 -3.27
CA GLU A 60 5.31 -12.31 -3.39
C GLU A 60 5.35 -12.77 -4.86
N ASP A 61 5.21 -11.83 -5.80
CA ASP A 61 5.29 -12.14 -7.21
C ASP A 61 6.75 -12.13 -7.67
N ILE A 62 7.14 -13.16 -8.40
CA ILE A 62 8.52 -13.27 -8.90
C ILE A 62 8.91 -12.09 -9.79
N ALA A 63 7.93 -11.43 -10.41
CA ALA A 63 8.18 -10.25 -11.22
C ALA A 63 8.82 -9.11 -10.41
N PHE A 64 8.63 -9.10 -9.09
CA PHE A 64 9.19 -8.09 -8.20
C PHE A 64 10.31 -8.64 -7.31
N ASP A 65 10.86 -9.80 -7.68
CA ASP A 65 11.89 -10.46 -6.88
C ASP A 65 13.18 -9.63 -6.75
N PHE A 66 13.40 -8.70 -7.64
CA PHE A 66 14.56 -7.80 -7.57
C PHE A 66 14.45 -6.78 -6.43
N ILE A 67 13.28 -6.60 -5.85
CA ILE A 67 13.07 -5.64 -4.75
C ILE A 67 13.29 -6.37 -3.43
N LYS A 68 14.49 -6.19 -2.85
CA LYS A 68 14.88 -6.88 -1.61
C LYS A 68 15.15 -5.92 -0.46
N SER A 69 15.44 -4.67 -0.76
CA SER A 69 15.83 -3.68 0.22
C SER A 69 15.04 -2.39 0.07
N ALA A 70 15.12 -1.55 1.11
CA ALA A 70 14.47 -0.24 1.10
C ALA A 70 14.88 0.60 -0.11
N LYS A 71 16.15 0.59 -0.45
CA LYS A 71 16.66 1.36 -1.60
C LYS A 71 16.03 0.92 -2.90
N GLU A 72 15.93 -0.39 -3.10
CA GLU A 72 15.34 -0.93 -4.32
C GLU A 72 13.84 -0.63 -4.41
N LEU A 73 13.14 -0.75 -3.29
CA LEU A 73 11.72 -0.40 -3.24
C LEU A 73 11.52 1.08 -3.56
N TYR A 74 12.28 1.93 -2.91
CA TYR A 74 12.19 3.38 -3.12
C TYR A 74 12.47 3.73 -4.60
N ALA A 75 13.54 3.19 -5.15
CA ALA A 75 13.93 3.47 -6.53
C ALA A 75 12.85 3.02 -7.52
N TYR A 76 12.29 1.84 -7.31
CA TYR A 76 11.25 1.34 -8.20
C TYR A 76 10.02 2.24 -8.16
N VAL A 77 9.54 2.58 -6.95
CA VAL A 77 8.36 3.42 -6.81
C VAL A 77 8.60 4.79 -7.45
N MET A 78 9.74 5.39 -7.16
CA MET A 78 10.06 6.70 -7.73
C MET A 78 10.12 6.68 -9.24
N SER A 79 10.57 5.57 -9.83
CA SER A 79 10.62 5.44 -11.29
C SER A 79 9.23 5.44 -11.93
N LYS A 80 8.20 5.12 -11.16
CA LYS A 80 6.81 5.06 -11.64
C LYS A 80 5.99 6.28 -11.23
N CYS A 81 6.48 7.09 -10.32
CA CYS A 81 5.77 8.28 -9.87
C CYS A 81 5.76 9.38 -10.93
N LEU A 82 4.67 10.12 -10.97
CA LEU A 82 4.52 11.31 -11.83
C LEU A 82 4.62 12.55 -10.93
N LYS A 83 5.38 13.53 -11.37
CA LYS A 83 5.70 14.71 -10.55
C LYS A 83 4.50 15.57 -10.16
N GLU A 84 3.59 15.78 -11.08
CA GLU A 84 2.49 16.72 -10.87
C GLU A 84 1.14 16.05 -10.70
N SER A 85 1.17 14.75 -10.45
CA SER A 85 -0.04 13.96 -10.25
C SER A 85 -0.01 13.28 -8.90
N LYS A 86 -1.17 12.95 -8.40
CA LYS A 86 -1.26 12.12 -7.22
C LYS A 86 -0.85 10.70 -7.59
N ASN A 87 0.03 10.12 -6.80
CA ASN A 87 0.51 8.77 -7.01
C ASN A 87 -0.10 7.88 -5.94
N TYR A 88 -0.83 6.86 -6.36
CA TYR A 88 -1.45 5.91 -5.45
C TYR A 88 -0.59 4.65 -5.44
N ILE A 89 0.05 4.39 -4.31
CA ILE A 89 1.07 3.34 -4.18
C ILE A 89 0.53 2.21 -3.31
N PHE A 90 0.45 1.02 -3.89
CA PHE A 90 -0.07 -0.17 -3.22
C PHE A 90 1.02 -1.22 -3.16
N ILE A 91 1.41 -1.60 -1.94
CA ILE A 91 2.49 -2.57 -1.74
C ILE A 91 1.94 -3.74 -0.93
N ASP A 92 1.86 -4.90 -1.56
CA ASP A 92 1.33 -6.11 -0.95
C ASP A 92 2.48 -6.92 -0.34
N GLU A 93 2.32 -7.33 0.92
CA GLU A 93 3.32 -8.07 1.70
C GLU A 93 4.65 -7.32 1.85
N VAL A 94 4.57 -6.10 2.33
CA VAL A 94 5.72 -5.18 2.40
C VAL A 94 6.85 -5.68 3.30
N GLN A 95 6.56 -6.57 4.26
CA GLN A 95 7.59 -7.11 5.16
C GLN A 95 8.63 -7.96 4.44
N GLU A 96 8.39 -8.33 3.18
CA GLU A 96 9.38 -9.06 2.39
C GLU A 96 10.59 -8.18 2.03
N VAL A 97 10.48 -6.88 2.21
CA VAL A 97 11.57 -5.94 1.93
C VAL A 97 12.30 -5.59 3.22
N ARG A 98 13.63 -5.72 3.21
CA ARG A 98 14.43 -5.34 4.37
C ARG A 98 14.35 -3.83 4.60
N GLU A 99 14.14 -3.46 5.86
CA GLU A 99 14.04 -2.06 6.27
C GLU A 99 12.97 -1.28 5.50
N PHE A 100 11.85 -1.94 5.19
CA PHE A 100 10.79 -1.33 4.39
C PHE A 100 10.29 -0.01 4.98
N GLU A 101 10.34 0.13 6.32
CA GLU A 101 9.90 1.36 7.00
C GLU A 101 10.66 2.59 6.50
N LYS A 102 11.94 2.42 6.23
CA LYS A 102 12.78 3.50 5.69
C LYS A 102 12.27 3.98 4.34
N ALA A 103 11.94 3.04 3.46
CA ALA A 103 11.40 3.39 2.16
C ALA A 103 10.07 4.11 2.28
N LEU A 104 9.18 3.60 3.14
CA LEU A 104 7.86 4.21 3.31
C LEU A 104 7.96 5.62 3.89
N ARG A 105 8.84 5.82 4.87
CA ARG A 105 9.03 7.17 5.44
C ARG A 105 9.57 8.16 4.42
N SER A 106 10.43 7.69 3.53
CA SER A 106 10.95 8.54 2.45
C SER A 106 9.87 8.87 1.42
N LEU A 107 9.08 7.85 1.05
CA LEU A 107 8.03 8.03 0.05
C LEU A 107 6.93 8.99 0.52
N VAL A 108 6.60 8.93 1.81
CA VAL A 108 5.52 9.75 2.35
C VAL A 108 5.90 11.23 2.47
N LEU A 109 7.19 11.56 2.34
CA LEU A 109 7.63 12.97 2.35
C LEU A 109 7.08 13.73 1.15
N ASN A 110 6.77 13.05 0.06
CA ASN A 110 6.10 13.69 -1.08
C ASN A 110 4.60 13.66 -0.83
N GLU A 111 4.00 14.84 -0.70
CA GLU A 111 2.57 14.99 -0.42
C GLU A 111 1.66 14.38 -1.48
N ASN A 112 2.18 14.19 -2.69
CA ASN A 112 1.41 13.58 -3.78
C ASN A 112 1.37 12.06 -3.70
N ASN A 113 2.10 11.46 -2.77
CA ASN A 113 2.13 10.00 -2.61
C ASN A 113 1.10 9.55 -1.58
N ASP A 114 0.17 8.74 -2.03
CA ASP A 114 -0.86 8.13 -1.20
C ASP A 114 -0.54 6.65 -1.09
N ILE A 115 -0.19 6.18 0.11
CA ILE A 115 0.45 4.88 0.31
C ILE A 115 -0.43 3.91 1.07
N TYR A 116 -0.58 2.70 0.52
CA TYR A 116 -1.35 1.60 1.08
C TYR A 116 -0.46 0.37 1.10
N VAL A 117 -0.31 -0.26 2.25
CA VAL A 117 0.52 -1.45 2.37
C VAL A 117 -0.20 -2.55 3.12
N THR A 118 0.13 -3.79 2.79
CA THR A 118 -0.31 -4.94 3.57
C THR A 118 0.88 -5.68 4.14
N GLY A 119 0.64 -6.42 5.20
CA GLY A 119 1.62 -7.31 5.78
C GLY A 119 0.96 -8.32 6.69
N SER A 120 1.62 -9.46 6.87
CA SER A 120 1.12 -10.54 7.72
C SER A 120 2.00 -10.79 8.92
N ASN A 121 2.90 -9.88 9.23
CA ASN A 121 3.93 -10.02 10.25
C ASN A 121 3.73 -9.00 11.36
N ALA A 122 4.02 -9.39 12.59
CA ALA A 122 3.91 -8.52 13.76
C ALA A 122 4.78 -7.26 13.68
N LYS A 123 5.83 -7.27 12.85
CA LYS A 123 6.66 -6.09 12.62
C LYS A 123 5.86 -4.91 12.06
N MET A 124 4.77 -5.20 11.40
CA MET A 124 3.88 -4.17 10.87
C MET A 124 3.18 -3.39 11.97
N LEU A 125 3.21 -3.89 13.19
CA LEU A 125 2.56 -3.26 14.34
C LEU A 125 3.47 -2.29 15.09
N SER A 126 4.70 -2.06 14.59
CA SER A 126 5.56 -1.07 15.21
C SER A 126 4.92 0.31 15.03
N GLY A 127 4.93 1.11 16.09
CA GLY A 127 4.24 2.40 16.09
C GLY A 127 4.84 3.46 15.18
N GLU A 128 5.79 3.10 14.33
CA GLU A 128 6.44 4.04 13.43
C GLU A 128 5.63 4.32 12.16
N LEU A 129 4.69 3.45 11.81
CA LEU A 129 3.82 3.68 10.66
C LEU A 129 2.53 4.35 11.14
N ALA A 130 2.00 5.24 10.34
CA ALA A 130 1.04 6.21 10.82
C ALA A 130 -0.35 5.68 11.15
N THR A 131 -0.86 4.67 10.47
CA THR A 131 -2.24 4.24 10.67
C THR A 131 -2.39 2.73 10.47
N TYR A 132 -2.90 2.07 11.50
CA TYR A 132 -3.23 0.64 11.44
C TYR A 132 -4.72 0.46 11.27
N LEU A 133 -5.09 -0.48 10.43
CA LEU A 133 -6.50 -0.72 10.13
C LEU A 133 -6.92 -2.14 10.51
#